data_54308908bfef5841080ac1b0490fea56
#
_entry.id   54308908bfef5841080ac1b0490fea56
#
_cell.length_a   1.000
_cell.length_b   1.000
_cell.length_c   1.000
_cell.angle_alpha   90.00
_cell.angle_beta   90.00
_cell.angle_gamma   90.00
#
_symmetry.space_group_name_H-M   'P 1'
#
loop_
_entity.id
_entity.type
_entity.pdbx_description
1 polymer ?
#
loop_
_entity_poly.entity_id
_entity_poly.type
_entity_poly.pdbx_seq_one_letter_code
_entity_poly.pdbx_strand_id
1 'polypeptide(L)'
;MNDQERLDDLIIDGLQLYQRTDMFRFSFDAIALIHFCLFNGRHTYVDLGTGTGVMPLIGTSLGAGHITGIDINKIIIEMAQRSVEHNHKQDVVTMLCGDYRHMSYRDVQDKPFDGVIVNPPFYDYESGAKPTSDERAVALHDKHTSLQEVLKAVQSFIKCKGRLWMIYSASRLQYVLH
;
A
#
# COMPACT_ATOMS: atom_id res chain seq x y z
N MET A 1 -2.72 -24.45 -1.22
CA MET A 1 -2.64 -23.43 -2.29
C MET A 1 -3.80 -23.67 -3.22
N ASN A 2 -4.54 -22.65 -3.56
CA ASN A 2 -5.60 -22.74 -4.57
C ASN A 2 -4.91 -22.72 -5.95
N ASP A 3 -5.44 -23.37 -6.99
CA ASP A 3 -4.81 -23.47 -8.33
C ASP A 3 -4.48 -22.11 -8.98
N GLN A 4 -5.00 -21.02 -8.43
CA GLN A 4 -4.77 -19.65 -8.88
C GLN A 4 -3.72 -18.88 -8.05
N GLU A 5 -3.21 -19.46 -6.96
CA GLU A 5 -2.21 -18.83 -6.10
C GLU A 5 -0.81 -19.31 -6.44
N ARG A 6 0.14 -18.38 -6.42
CA ARG A 6 1.57 -18.66 -6.56
C ARG A 6 2.36 -17.87 -5.54
N LEU A 7 3.53 -18.38 -5.23
CA LEU A 7 4.52 -17.71 -4.39
C LEU A 7 5.61 -17.15 -5.31
N ASP A 8 5.70 -15.82 -5.36
CA ASP A 8 6.68 -15.12 -6.19
C ASP A 8 7.88 -14.68 -5.33
N ASP A 9 9.09 -14.83 -5.87
CA ASP A 9 10.30 -14.32 -5.28
C ASP A 9 10.43 -12.81 -5.60
N LEU A 10 10.66 -11.99 -4.57
CA LEU A 10 10.86 -10.54 -4.73
C LEU A 10 12.29 -10.17 -5.11
N ILE A 11 13.21 -11.15 -5.15
CA ILE A 11 14.65 -10.97 -5.47
C ILE A 11 15.33 -9.99 -4.47
N ILE A 12 14.73 -9.80 -3.29
CA ILE A 12 15.23 -8.92 -2.23
C ILE A 12 15.25 -9.74 -0.94
N ASP A 13 16.43 -9.94 -0.35
CA ASP A 13 16.65 -10.62 0.94
C ASP A 13 15.90 -11.97 1.09
N GLY A 14 15.64 -12.67 -0.02
CA GLY A 14 14.90 -13.93 -0.03
C GLY A 14 13.41 -13.78 0.30
N LEU A 15 12.87 -12.57 0.28
CA LEU A 15 11.45 -12.32 0.52
C LEU A 15 10.59 -12.93 -0.59
N GLN A 16 9.50 -13.56 -0.18
CA GLN A 16 8.53 -14.18 -1.08
C GLN A 16 7.11 -13.64 -0.82
N LEU A 17 6.31 -13.55 -1.86
CA LEU A 17 4.99 -12.96 -1.81
C LEU A 17 3.95 -13.88 -2.43
N TYR A 18 2.88 -14.18 -1.70
CA TYR A 18 1.71 -14.84 -2.28
C TYR A 18 0.97 -13.88 -3.19
N GLN A 19 0.68 -14.30 -4.40
CA GLN A 19 -0.13 -13.58 -5.38
C GLN A 19 -1.14 -14.51 -6.06
N ARG A 20 -2.20 -13.92 -6.62
CA ARG A 20 -3.17 -14.64 -7.45
C ARG A 20 -3.05 -14.18 -8.90
N THR A 21 -3.22 -15.14 -9.82
CA THR A 21 -3.14 -14.88 -11.26
C THR A 21 -4.37 -14.15 -11.81
N ASP A 22 -5.49 -14.21 -11.09
CA ASP A 22 -6.78 -13.59 -11.42
C ASP A 22 -7.04 -12.28 -10.68
N MET A 23 -6.06 -11.78 -9.91
CA MET A 23 -6.13 -10.52 -9.18
C MET A 23 -5.03 -9.56 -9.59
N PHE A 24 -5.19 -8.30 -9.18
CA PHE A 24 -4.18 -7.27 -9.40
C PHE A 24 -2.84 -7.68 -8.77
N ARG A 25 -1.78 -7.55 -9.54
CA ARG A 25 -0.40 -7.76 -9.12
C ARG A 25 0.22 -6.41 -8.76
N PHE A 26 1.21 -6.42 -7.87
CA PHE A 26 1.96 -5.20 -7.60
C PHE A 26 2.63 -4.67 -8.88
N SER A 27 2.66 -3.35 -9.02
CA SER A 27 3.27 -2.65 -10.14
C SER A 27 4.74 -2.33 -9.86
N PHE A 28 5.49 -2.01 -10.91
CA PHE A 28 6.84 -1.45 -10.78
C PHE A 28 6.84 -0.16 -9.95
N ASP A 29 5.76 0.62 -10.00
CA ASP A 29 5.61 1.86 -9.22
C ASP A 29 5.68 1.61 -7.71
N ALA A 30 5.08 0.52 -7.22
CA ALA A 30 5.17 0.14 -5.81
C ALA A 30 6.63 -0.14 -5.40
N ILE A 31 7.38 -0.85 -6.24
CA ILE A 31 8.80 -1.14 -6.01
C ILE A 31 9.64 0.14 -6.04
N ALA A 32 9.40 1.01 -7.02
CA ALA A 32 10.10 2.29 -7.13
C ALA A 32 9.82 3.17 -5.90
N LEU A 33 8.55 3.29 -5.50
CA LEU A 33 8.13 4.09 -4.36
C LEU A 33 8.80 3.63 -3.07
N ILE A 34 8.77 2.33 -2.76
CA ILE A 34 9.30 1.83 -1.50
C ILE A 34 10.82 2.03 -1.40
N HIS A 35 11.56 1.93 -2.52
CA HIS A 35 13.00 2.23 -2.55
C HIS A 35 13.31 3.72 -2.44
N PHE A 36 12.35 4.59 -2.75
CA PHE A 36 12.48 6.03 -2.54
C PHE A 36 12.20 6.46 -1.09
N CYS A 37 11.56 5.60 -0.29
CA CYS A 37 11.30 5.88 1.12
C CYS A 37 12.60 5.88 1.94
N LEU A 38 12.66 6.82 2.90
CA LEU A 38 13.75 6.90 3.87
C LEU A 38 13.27 6.36 5.21
N PHE A 39 13.68 5.15 5.53
CA PHE A 39 13.27 4.47 6.75
C PHE A 39 14.20 4.73 7.94
N ASN A 40 13.66 4.53 9.13
CA ASN A 40 14.37 4.53 10.40
C ASN A 40 13.78 3.42 11.29
N GLY A 41 14.61 2.52 11.78
CA GLY A 41 14.21 1.36 12.58
C GLY A 41 13.52 1.66 13.91
N ARG A 42 13.42 2.92 14.31
CA ARG A 42 12.68 3.36 15.50
C ARG A 42 11.32 3.97 15.20
N HIS A 43 10.97 4.10 13.92
CA HIS A 43 9.78 4.76 13.44
C HIS A 43 8.72 3.76 13.00
N THR A 44 7.47 4.19 13.04
CA THR A 44 6.32 3.45 12.53
C THR A 44 5.80 4.08 11.24
N TYR A 45 5.38 3.22 10.31
CA TYR A 45 4.91 3.62 9.00
C TYR A 45 3.57 2.96 8.69
N VAL A 46 2.76 3.60 7.85
CA VAL A 46 1.53 3.02 7.32
C VAL A 46 1.53 3.09 5.79
N ASP A 47 1.11 2.00 5.16
CA ASP A 47 0.90 1.88 3.72
C ASP A 47 -0.62 1.81 3.45
N LEU A 48 -1.17 2.89 2.88
CA LEU A 48 -2.59 3.03 2.61
C LEU A 48 -2.93 2.51 1.21
N GLY A 49 -3.75 1.48 1.13
CA GLY A 49 -4.01 0.73 -0.10
C GLY A 49 -2.88 -0.26 -0.38
N THR A 50 -2.47 -1.03 0.62
CA THR A 50 -1.27 -1.88 0.57
C THR A 50 -1.33 -3.02 -0.45
N GLY A 51 -2.51 -3.38 -0.91
CA GLY A 51 -2.70 -4.51 -1.83
C GLY A 51 -2.10 -5.79 -1.26
N THR A 52 -1.26 -6.45 -2.04
CA THR A 52 -0.61 -7.72 -1.66
C THR A 52 0.42 -7.61 -0.54
N GLY A 53 0.70 -6.40 -0.02
CA GLY A 53 1.65 -6.18 1.06
C GLY A 53 3.12 -6.15 0.62
N VAL A 54 3.38 -5.97 -0.67
CA VAL A 54 4.75 -5.94 -1.21
C VAL A 54 5.58 -4.81 -0.61
N MET A 55 5.01 -3.59 -0.48
CA MET A 55 5.73 -2.45 0.08
C MET A 55 6.09 -2.63 1.56
N PRO A 56 5.18 -3.05 2.46
CA PRO A 56 5.53 -3.38 3.83
C PRO A 56 6.64 -4.43 3.95
N LEU A 57 6.58 -5.52 3.18
CA LEU A 57 7.60 -6.56 3.21
C LEU A 57 8.98 -6.03 2.79
N ILE A 58 9.09 -5.35 1.65
CA ILE A 58 10.35 -4.76 1.18
C ILE A 58 10.85 -3.69 2.16
N GLY A 59 9.96 -2.88 2.73
CA GLY A 59 10.30 -1.84 3.69
C GLY A 59 11.04 -2.37 4.92
N THR A 60 10.79 -3.63 5.34
CA THR A 60 11.55 -4.26 6.44
C THR A 60 13.02 -4.46 6.09
N SER A 61 13.32 -4.86 4.85
CA SER A 61 14.69 -5.00 4.35
C SER A 61 15.39 -3.65 4.16
N LEU A 62 14.61 -2.57 3.95
CA LEU A 62 15.13 -1.21 3.84
C LEU A 62 15.25 -0.50 5.20
N GLY A 63 15.04 -1.20 6.31
CA GLY A 63 15.27 -0.69 7.66
C GLY A 63 14.09 0.01 8.33
N ALA A 64 12.87 -0.24 7.91
CA ALA A 64 11.69 0.24 8.63
C ALA A 64 11.57 -0.43 10.01
N GLY A 65 11.17 0.33 11.03
CA GLY A 65 10.95 -0.22 12.37
C GLY A 65 9.68 -1.06 12.44
N HIS A 66 8.57 -0.51 11.99
CA HIS A 66 7.30 -1.22 11.86
C HIS A 66 6.49 -0.61 10.72
N ILE A 67 5.87 -1.45 9.90
CA ILE A 67 4.96 -1.00 8.83
C ILE A 67 3.61 -1.68 8.98
N THR A 68 2.54 -0.88 8.99
CA THR A 68 1.17 -1.38 8.91
C THR A 68 0.64 -1.19 7.49
N GLY A 69 0.23 -2.26 6.82
CA GLY A 69 -0.48 -2.22 5.54
C GLY A 69 -2.00 -2.25 5.77
N ILE A 70 -2.74 -1.35 5.12
CA ILE A 70 -4.21 -1.28 5.18
C ILE A 70 -4.78 -1.43 3.78
N ASP A 71 -5.75 -2.32 3.60
CA ASP A 71 -6.50 -2.45 2.35
C ASP A 71 -7.96 -2.83 2.65
N ILE A 72 -8.87 -2.38 1.80
CA ILE A 72 -10.29 -2.67 1.94
C ILE A 72 -10.63 -4.12 1.53
N ASN A 73 -9.80 -4.73 0.70
CA ASN A 73 -10.05 -6.07 0.16
C ASN A 73 -9.58 -7.15 1.13
N LYS A 74 -10.54 -7.78 1.81
CA LYS A 74 -10.26 -8.83 2.80
C LYS A 74 -9.46 -10.01 2.23
N ILE A 75 -9.73 -10.44 1.00
CA ILE A 75 -9.03 -11.59 0.37
C ILE A 75 -7.55 -11.25 0.15
N ILE A 76 -7.27 -10.02 -0.30
CA ILE A 76 -5.90 -9.55 -0.52
C ILE A 76 -5.16 -9.45 0.81
N ILE A 77 -5.80 -8.93 1.86
CA ILE A 77 -5.19 -8.82 3.20
C ILE A 77 -4.90 -10.20 3.80
N GLU A 78 -5.80 -11.16 3.69
CA GLU A 78 -5.56 -12.53 4.16
C GLU A 78 -4.36 -13.17 3.44
N MET A 79 -4.19 -12.90 2.15
CA MET A 79 -3.04 -13.34 1.38
C MET A 79 -1.75 -12.61 1.80
N ALA A 80 -1.82 -11.29 2.02
CA ALA A 80 -0.70 -10.48 2.51
C ALA A 80 -0.25 -10.94 3.91
N GLN A 81 -1.18 -11.27 4.82
CA GLN A 81 -0.87 -11.83 6.14
C GLN A 81 -0.09 -13.14 6.03
N ARG A 82 -0.51 -14.05 5.15
CA ARG A 82 0.25 -15.30 4.90
C ARG A 82 1.65 -15.02 4.35
N SER A 83 1.81 -14.00 3.51
CA SER A 83 3.14 -13.59 3.04
C SER A 83 4.01 -13.07 4.17
N VAL A 84 3.46 -12.29 5.11
CA VAL A 84 4.16 -11.83 6.31
C VAL A 84 4.59 -13.01 7.18
N GLU A 85 3.69 -13.97 7.42
CA GLU A 85 3.97 -15.20 8.18
C GLU A 85 5.05 -16.05 7.51
N HIS A 86 4.95 -16.24 6.20
CA HIS A 86 5.92 -17.02 5.42
C HIS A 86 7.35 -16.46 5.51
N ASN A 87 7.47 -15.13 5.53
CA ASN A 87 8.75 -14.43 5.65
C ASN A 87 9.20 -14.18 7.10
N HIS A 88 8.47 -14.67 8.10
CA HIS A 88 8.76 -14.47 9.54
C HIS A 88 8.89 -12.97 9.91
N LYS A 89 7.97 -12.13 9.39
CA LYS A 89 7.97 -10.66 9.59
C LYS A 89 6.84 -10.14 10.49
N GLN A 90 6.15 -11.01 11.24
CA GLN A 90 4.97 -10.67 12.06
C GLN A 90 5.30 -9.62 13.15
N ASP A 91 6.55 -9.57 13.62
CA ASP A 91 6.96 -8.62 14.65
C ASP A 91 7.11 -7.18 14.12
N VAL A 92 7.28 -7.02 12.80
CA VAL A 92 7.60 -5.74 12.16
C VAL A 92 6.62 -5.33 11.07
N VAL A 93 5.68 -6.22 10.70
CA VAL A 93 4.64 -5.95 9.71
C VAL A 93 3.28 -6.37 10.25
N THR A 94 2.31 -5.47 10.19
CA THR A 94 0.89 -5.73 10.49
C THR A 94 0.06 -5.50 9.22
N MET A 95 -0.88 -6.40 8.94
CA MET A 95 -1.84 -6.24 7.84
C MET A 95 -3.25 -6.10 8.39
N LEU A 96 -3.97 -5.04 8.00
CA LEU A 96 -5.30 -4.72 8.47
C LEU A 96 -6.29 -4.59 7.31
N CYS A 97 -7.44 -5.24 7.45
CA CYS A 97 -8.55 -5.05 6.52
C CYS A 97 -9.40 -3.86 6.98
N GLY A 98 -9.49 -2.82 6.14
CA GLY A 98 -10.29 -1.65 6.45
C GLY A 98 -10.26 -0.60 5.35
N ASP A 99 -11.25 0.29 5.36
CA ASP A 99 -11.29 1.45 4.47
C ASP A 99 -10.56 2.62 5.15
N TYR A 100 -9.32 2.88 4.73
CA TYR A 100 -8.49 3.94 5.29
C TYR A 100 -9.13 5.35 5.20
N ARG A 101 -10.12 5.57 4.31
CA ARG A 101 -10.86 6.85 4.20
C ARG A 101 -11.74 7.13 5.42
N HIS A 102 -12.12 6.07 6.15
CA HIS A 102 -12.96 6.12 7.34
C HIS A 102 -12.20 5.74 8.62
N MET A 103 -10.88 5.58 8.53
CA MET A 103 -9.99 5.22 9.64
C MET A 103 -9.05 6.38 10.00
N SER A 104 -8.42 6.22 11.14
CA SER A 104 -7.34 7.08 11.62
C SER A 104 -6.26 6.24 12.29
N TYR A 105 -5.15 6.85 12.68
CA TYR A 105 -4.13 6.15 13.44
C TYR A 105 -4.67 5.49 14.73
N ARG A 106 -5.73 6.06 15.35
CA ARG A 106 -6.32 5.52 16.60
C ARG A 106 -6.99 4.16 16.44
N ASP A 107 -7.39 3.81 15.23
CA ASP A 107 -7.95 2.51 14.90
C ASP A 107 -6.86 1.43 14.74
N VAL A 108 -5.58 1.85 14.77
CA VAL A 108 -4.41 1.03 14.49
C VAL A 108 -3.44 0.98 15.67
N GLN A 109 -3.11 2.14 16.25
CA GLN A 109 -2.13 2.29 17.34
C GLN A 109 -2.37 3.58 18.15
N ASP A 110 -1.67 3.69 19.30
CA ASP A 110 -1.84 4.81 20.24
C ASP A 110 -1.30 6.17 19.73
N LYS A 111 -0.39 6.17 18.77
CA LYS A 111 0.29 7.39 18.29
C LYS A 111 0.20 7.49 16.78
N PRO A 112 0.17 8.72 16.22
CA PRO A 112 0.27 8.91 14.79
C PRO A 112 1.57 8.36 14.21
N PHE A 113 1.53 7.94 12.95
CA PHE A 113 2.67 7.36 12.24
C PHE A 113 3.74 8.40 11.89
N ASP A 114 4.99 7.99 11.91
CA ASP A 114 6.14 8.79 11.48
C ASP A 114 6.15 9.03 9.97
N GLY A 115 5.61 8.09 9.22
CA GLY A 115 5.49 8.19 7.78
C GLY A 115 4.28 7.46 7.23
N VAL A 116 3.76 7.99 6.11
CA VAL A 116 2.66 7.42 5.34
C VAL A 116 3.16 7.16 3.92
N ILE A 117 2.86 5.98 3.41
CA ILE A 117 3.18 5.55 2.05
C ILE A 117 1.84 5.36 1.31
N VAL A 118 1.74 5.86 0.09
CA VAL A 118 0.52 5.71 -0.72
C VAL A 118 0.89 5.52 -2.18
N ASN A 119 0.42 4.45 -2.77
CA ASN A 119 0.43 4.22 -4.21
C ASN A 119 -1.03 4.18 -4.72
N PRO A 120 -1.69 5.33 -4.87
CA PRO A 120 -3.11 5.37 -5.20
C PRO A 120 -3.34 4.94 -6.65
N PRO A 121 -4.49 4.35 -7.00
CA PRO A 121 -4.81 4.03 -8.39
C PRO A 121 -4.89 5.31 -9.25
N PHE A 122 -4.23 5.30 -10.43
CA PHE A 122 -4.12 6.47 -11.33
C PHE A 122 -5.25 6.54 -12.37
N TYR A 123 -6.51 6.38 -11.98
CA TYR A 123 -7.58 6.38 -12.98
C TYR A 123 -7.96 7.79 -13.43
N ASP A 124 -7.85 8.01 -14.74
CA ASP A 124 -8.24 9.23 -15.42
C ASP A 124 -9.63 9.05 -16.06
N TYR A 125 -10.68 9.18 -15.26
CA TYR A 125 -12.05 9.11 -15.78
C TYR A 125 -12.42 10.31 -16.70
N GLU A 126 -11.65 11.40 -16.65
CA GLU A 126 -11.89 12.58 -17.50
C GLU A 126 -11.31 12.42 -18.90
N SER A 127 -10.36 11.52 -19.12
CA SER A 127 -9.70 11.34 -20.42
C SER A 127 -10.51 10.55 -21.45
N GLY A 128 -11.65 9.96 -21.06
CA GLY A 128 -12.49 9.16 -21.96
C GLY A 128 -11.86 7.83 -22.42
N ALA A 129 -10.68 7.47 -21.94
CA ALA A 129 -10.05 6.20 -22.24
C ALA A 129 -10.82 5.05 -21.57
N LYS A 130 -11.18 4.03 -22.36
CA LYS A 130 -11.82 2.83 -21.82
C LYS A 130 -10.79 2.04 -21.01
N PRO A 131 -11.08 1.72 -19.72
CA PRO A 131 -10.17 0.94 -18.90
C PRO A 131 -9.90 -0.45 -19.50
N THR A 132 -8.67 -0.91 -19.41
CA THR A 132 -8.27 -2.29 -19.75
C THR A 132 -8.94 -3.32 -18.83
N SER A 133 -8.82 -4.61 -19.13
CA SER A 133 -9.40 -5.68 -18.29
C SER A 133 -8.86 -5.63 -16.84
N ASP A 134 -7.58 -5.31 -16.69
CA ASP A 134 -6.91 -5.26 -15.39
C ASP A 134 -7.30 -4.00 -14.60
N GLU A 135 -7.46 -2.86 -15.29
CA GLU A 135 -8.00 -1.63 -14.73
C GLU A 135 -9.45 -1.79 -14.26
N ARG A 136 -10.27 -2.60 -14.96
CA ARG A 136 -11.64 -2.92 -14.54
C ARG A 136 -11.69 -3.76 -13.27
N ALA A 137 -10.77 -4.69 -13.08
CA ALA A 137 -10.71 -5.51 -11.87
C ALA A 137 -10.41 -4.67 -10.62
N VAL A 138 -9.51 -3.69 -10.74
CA VAL A 138 -9.21 -2.72 -9.66
C VAL A 138 -10.36 -1.72 -9.47
N ALA A 139 -10.95 -1.22 -10.57
CA ALA A 139 -12.07 -0.27 -10.53
C ALA A 139 -13.36 -0.84 -9.91
N LEU A 140 -13.53 -2.16 -9.86
CA LEU A 140 -14.68 -2.80 -9.20
C LEU A 140 -14.61 -2.71 -7.67
N HIS A 141 -13.41 -2.57 -7.10
CA HIS A 141 -13.21 -2.48 -5.66
C HIS A 141 -12.94 -1.05 -5.15
N ASP A 142 -12.45 -0.16 -6.01
CA ASP A 142 -12.08 1.22 -5.63
C ASP A 142 -12.75 2.26 -6.55
N LYS A 143 -14.09 2.25 -6.57
CA LYS A 143 -14.86 3.26 -7.28
C LYS A 143 -14.58 4.64 -6.66
N HIS A 144 -13.66 5.40 -7.28
CA HIS A 144 -13.53 6.85 -7.12
C HIS A 144 -12.90 7.35 -5.81
N THR A 145 -11.73 6.86 -5.42
CA THR A 145 -10.97 7.59 -4.40
C THR A 145 -10.29 8.80 -5.07
N SER A 146 -10.79 9.99 -4.78
CA SER A 146 -10.18 11.23 -5.25
C SER A 146 -8.85 11.50 -4.53
N LEU A 147 -7.94 12.24 -5.17
CA LEU A 147 -6.70 12.68 -4.51
C LEU A 147 -6.98 13.42 -3.19
N GLN A 148 -8.04 14.21 -3.14
CA GLN A 148 -8.44 14.93 -1.92
C GLN A 148 -8.81 13.98 -0.78
N GLU A 149 -9.52 12.89 -1.07
CA GLU A 149 -9.84 11.85 -0.06
C GLU A 149 -8.59 11.14 0.42
N VAL A 150 -7.65 10.82 -0.49
CA VAL A 150 -6.34 10.25 -0.10
C VAL A 150 -5.59 11.19 0.82
N LEU A 151 -5.45 12.46 0.46
CA LEU A 151 -4.72 13.44 1.29
C LEU A 151 -5.40 13.70 2.64
N LYS A 152 -6.74 13.70 2.68
CA LYS A 152 -7.49 13.77 3.93
C LYS A 152 -7.25 12.56 4.82
N ALA A 153 -7.23 11.36 4.24
CA ALA A 153 -6.89 10.14 4.96
C ALA A 153 -5.46 10.21 5.50
N VAL A 154 -4.48 10.60 4.68
CA VAL A 154 -3.09 10.79 5.13
C VAL A 154 -3.00 11.67 6.38
N GLN A 155 -3.75 12.79 6.42
CA GLN A 155 -3.77 13.69 7.60
C GLN A 155 -4.29 13.00 8.87
N SER A 156 -5.16 11.99 8.74
CA SER A 156 -5.70 11.23 9.87
C SER A 156 -4.71 10.19 10.43
N PHE A 157 -3.66 9.88 9.69
CA PHE A 157 -2.66 8.88 10.09
C PHE A 157 -1.31 9.50 10.48
N ILE A 158 -0.89 10.59 9.84
CA ILE A 158 0.46 11.13 9.95
C ILE A 158 0.62 12.05 11.17
N LYS A 159 1.78 11.98 11.83
CA LYS A 159 2.15 12.93 12.90
C LYS A 159 2.50 14.32 12.35
N CYS A 160 2.47 15.34 13.21
CA CYS A 160 3.04 16.65 12.89
C CYS A 160 4.53 16.48 12.50
N LYS A 161 4.94 17.04 11.35
CA LYS A 161 6.27 16.86 10.73
C LYS A 161 6.60 15.41 10.31
N GLY A 162 5.60 14.53 10.19
CA GLY A 162 5.73 13.23 9.55
C GLY A 162 6.02 13.37 8.05
N ARG A 163 6.39 12.26 7.41
CA ARG A 163 6.70 12.24 5.98
C ARG A 163 5.64 11.48 5.20
N LEU A 164 5.23 12.04 4.06
CA LEU A 164 4.40 11.37 3.06
C LEU A 164 5.28 11.01 1.87
N TRP A 165 5.21 9.75 1.46
CA TRP A 165 5.74 9.28 0.17
C TRP A 165 4.56 8.81 -0.67
N MET A 166 4.39 9.42 -1.81
CA MET A 166 3.31 9.13 -2.73
C MET A 166 3.84 9.12 -4.16
N ILE A 167 3.49 8.10 -4.92
CA ILE A 167 3.69 8.13 -6.36
C ILE A 167 2.41 8.63 -7.00
N TYR A 168 2.54 9.56 -7.95
CA TYR A 168 1.39 10.11 -8.65
C TYR A 168 1.75 10.57 -10.06
N SER A 169 0.76 10.71 -10.96
CA SER A 169 1.00 11.14 -12.33
C SER A 169 1.56 12.56 -12.39
N ALA A 170 2.70 12.75 -13.10
CA ALA A 170 3.33 14.07 -13.28
C ALA A 170 2.39 15.08 -13.95
N SER A 171 1.49 14.64 -14.83
CA SER A 171 0.50 15.51 -15.47
C SER A 171 -0.50 16.13 -14.50
N ARG A 172 -0.61 15.58 -13.29
CA ARG A 172 -1.52 16.04 -12.22
C ARG A 172 -0.81 16.70 -11.05
N LEU A 173 0.50 16.95 -11.16
CA LEU A 173 1.29 17.53 -10.07
C LEU A 173 0.72 18.87 -9.56
N GLN A 174 0.15 19.68 -10.44
CA GLN A 174 -0.48 20.94 -10.05
C GLN A 174 -1.63 20.77 -9.04
N TYR A 175 -2.36 19.64 -9.08
CA TYR A 175 -3.46 19.36 -8.13
C TYR A 175 -2.97 18.86 -6.77
N VAL A 176 -1.71 18.42 -6.68
CA VAL A 176 -1.07 17.99 -5.43
C VAL A 176 -0.51 19.19 -4.67
N LEU A 177 -0.12 20.24 -5.39
CA LEU A 177 0.59 21.41 -4.82
C LEU A 177 -0.34 22.58 -4.45
N HIS A 178 -1.62 22.51 -4.77
CA HIS A 178 -2.68 23.47 -4.44
C HIS A 178 -3.69 22.90 -3.46
#